data_f539b6848a70f9488d79168df8fed850
#
_entry.id   f539b6848a70f9488d79168df8fed850
#
_cell.length_a   1.000
_cell.length_b   1.000
_cell.length_c   1.000
_cell.angle_alpha   90.00
_cell.angle_beta   90.00
_cell.angle_gamma   90.00
#
_symmetry.space_group_name_H-M   'P 1'
#
loop_
_entity.id
_entity.type
_entity.pdbx_description
1 polymer ?
#
loop_
_entity_poly.entity_id
_entity_poly.type
_entity_poly.pdbx_seq_one_letter_code
_entity_poly.pdbx_strand_id
1 'polypeptide(L)'
;VSASLAHAKEYLARHRPDIVLVAQQTVGAAAFELLQQLDGIPALIVVRVGAETHAAQAMRHGFEDFVVQDSALDYLVTLSAQIEAVLERTASERARGIAEAKLARQHRLLQAISRAQAMVIASTGPGAAFEALLEDLMGLTQSAFGLVGQVQRSAAGSPYLRVHAMTDIRWNEQSRALFALHAKEGMVFDNLHSLIGAALVSGEPVISNDVRQDGRSVGAPPGHPALLTYLGLPIHTAGELVAMVGLANRTGGYSDEDVEFLQPLLNTVGQLE
;
A
#
# COMPACT_ATOMS: atom_id res chain seq x y z
N VAL A 1 -5.33 -27.34 22.95
CA VAL A 1 -4.16 -27.31 23.83
C VAL A 1 -3.02 -28.09 23.16
N SER A 2 -1.86 -27.46 23.04
CA SER A 2 -0.68 -28.08 22.43
C SER A 2 0.31 -28.49 23.52
N ALA A 3 0.78 -29.74 23.47
CA ALA A 3 1.73 -30.28 24.44
C ALA A 3 3.21 -30.03 24.06
N SER A 4 3.47 -29.50 22.86
CA SER A 4 4.83 -29.21 22.38
C SER A 4 4.89 -27.97 21.52
N LEU A 5 6.06 -27.33 21.47
CA LEU A 5 6.31 -26.15 20.62
C LEU A 5 6.10 -26.50 19.14
N ALA A 6 6.55 -27.65 18.68
CA ALA A 6 6.41 -28.06 17.28
C ALA A 6 4.94 -28.14 16.85
N HIS A 7 4.10 -28.74 17.70
CA HIS A 7 2.66 -28.85 17.46
C HIS A 7 1.98 -27.47 17.53
N ALA A 8 2.40 -26.58 18.43
CA ALA A 8 1.89 -25.21 18.51
C ALA A 8 2.21 -24.42 17.22
N LYS A 9 3.43 -24.53 16.70
CA LYS A 9 3.85 -23.93 15.44
C LYS A 9 3.04 -24.44 14.24
N GLU A 10 2.82 -25.76 14.16
CA GLU A 10 1.98 -26.37 13.11
C GLU A 10 0.52 -25.89 13.19
N TYR A 11 -0.02 -25.77 14.41
CA TYR A 11 -1.38 -25.25 14.59
C TYR A 11 -1.49 -23.79 14.16
N LEU A 12 -0.54 -22.92 14.55
CA LEU A 12 -0.52 -21.50 14.20
C LEU A 12 -0.33 -21.27 12.69
N ALA A 13 0.36 -22.16 12.00
CA ALA A 13 0.49 -22.10 10.54
C ALA A 13 -0.85 -22.30 9.80
N ARG A 14 -1.83 -22.95 10.45
CA ARG A 14 -3.15 -23.27 9.86
C ARG A 14 -4.31 -22.48 10.48
N HIS A 15 -4.09 -21.91 11.67
CA HIS A 15 -5.14 -21.25 12.46
C HIS A 15 -4.59 -19.97 13.07
N ARG A 16 -5.42 -18.94 13.10
CA ARG A 16 -5.09 -17.66 13.72
C ARG A 16 -5.99 -17.44 14.95
N PRO A 17 -5.57 -17.89 16.15
CA PRO A 17 -6.33 -17.64 17.37
C PRO A 17 -6.31 -16.15 17.74
N ASP A 18 -7.31 -15.71 18.52
CA ASP A 18 -7.37 -14.31 18.99
C ASP A 18 -6.32 -14.03 20.07
N ILE A 19 -5.91 -15.06 20.84
CA ILE A 19 -4.92 -14.97 21.91
C ILE A 19 -4.23 -16.31 22.10
N VAL A 20 -2.97 -16.28 22.56
CA VAL A 20 -2.19 -17.47 22.90
C VAL A 20 -1.82 -17.46 24.39
N LEU A 21 -2.13 -18.55 25.09
CA LEU A 21 -1.70 -18.78 26.47
C LEU A 21 -0.51 -19.73 26.47
N VAL A 22 0.61 -19.31 27.07
CA VAL A 22 1.83 -20.09 27.15
C VAL A 22 2.12 -20.45 28.60
N ALA A 23 2.09 -21.73 28.95
CA ALA A 23 2.50 -22.16 30.26
C ALA A 23 4.03 -22.25 30.36
N GLN A 24 4.63 -21.55 31.30
CA GLN A 24 6.09 -21.50 31.51
C GLN A 24 6.74 -22.89 31.57
N GLN A 25 6.04 -23.87 32.17
CA GLN A 25 6.55 -25.25 32.31
C GLN A 25 6.70 -26.00 31.00
N THR A 26 5.89 -25.61 30.00
CA THR A 26 5.82 -26.34 28.72
C THR A 26 6.90 -25.86 27.74
N VAL A 27 7.41 -24.65 27.87
CA VAL A 27 8.12 -24.02 26.77
C VAL A 27 9.51 -23.43 27.16
N GLY A 28 9.78 -23.16 28.45
CA GLY A 28 11.08 -22.63 28.90
C GLY A 28 11.56 -21.45 28.00
N ALA A 29 12.83 -21.47 27.59
CA ALA A 29 13.41 -20.48 26.69
C ALA A 29 12.73 -20.45 25.30
N ALA A 30 12.14 -21.55 24.86
CA ALA A 30 11.45 -21.64 23.57
C ALA A 30 10.09 -20.90 23.53
N ALA A 31 9.57 -20.42 24.69
CA ALA A 31 8.41 -19.53 24.71
C ALA A 31 8.68 -18.22 23.96
N PHE A 32 9.91 -17.73 24.02
CA PHE A 32 10.32 -16.51 23.33
C PHE A 32 10.44 -16.68 21.81
N GLU A 33 10.82 -17.88 21.35
CA GLU A 33 10.83 -18.22 19.93
C GLU A 33 9.40 -18.28 19.36
N LEU A 34 8.43 -18.71 20.16
CA LEU A 34 7.04 -18.77 19.74
C LEU A 34 6.48 -17.36 19.48
N LEU A 35 6.83 -16.37 20.31
CA LEU A 35 6.38 -14.99 20.14
C LEU A 35 6.72 -14.40 18.77
N GLN A 36 7.92 -14.71 18.25
CA GLN A 36 8.35 -14.23 16.93
C GLN A 36 7.49 -14.77 15.78
N GLN A 37 6.73 -15.82 16.02
CA GLN A 37 5.86 -16.47 15.02
C GLN A 37 4.38 -16.11 15.18
N LEU A 38 4.03 -15.36 16.25
CA LEU A 38 2.63 -14.98 16.50
C LEU A 38 2.09 -13.90 15.59
N ASP A 39 2.96 -13.20 14.84
CA ASP A 39 2.57 -12.17 13.88
C ASP A 39 1.47 -11.24 14.41
N GLY A 40 1.72 -10.66 15.58
CA GLY A 40 0.81 -9.74 16.24
C GLY A 40 -0.38 -10.38 16.98
N ILE A 41 -0.44 -11.69 17.12
CA ILE A 41 -1.39 -12.34 18.01
C ILE A 41 -0.93 -12.12 19.46
N PRO A 42 -1.76 -11.55 20.37
CA PRO A 42 -1.38 -11.31 21.74
C PRO A 42 -1.12 -12.62 22.48
N ALA A 43 -0.14 -12.61 23.38
CA ALA A 43 0.22 -13.77 24.17
C ALA A 43 0.27 -13.43 25.67
N LEU A 44 -0.31 -14.30 26.50
CA LEU A 44 -0.14 -14.29 27.94
C LEU A 44 0.72 -15.46 28.39
N ILE A 45 1.54 -15.24 29.40
CA ILE A 45 2.30 -16.31 30.03
C ILE A 45 1.69 -16.70 31.38
N VAL A 46 1.53 -18.00 31.61
CA VAL A 46 1.10 -18.53 32.88
C VAL A 46 2.35 -19.00 33.63
N VAL A 47 2.64 -18.38 34.77
CA VAL A 47 3.79 -18.68 35.62
C VAL A 47 3.35 -19.29 36.94
N ARG A 48 4.20 -20.07 37.58
CA ARG A 48 3.93 -20.60 38.94
C ARG A 48 4.21 -19.54 40.00
N VAL A 49 3.56 -19.65 41.15
CA VAL A 49 3.92 -18.92 42.36
C VAL A 49 5.42 -19.06 42.64
N GLY A 50 6.09 -17.93 42.91
CA GLY A 50 7.54 -17.86 43.11
C GLY A 50 8.38 -17.76 41.83
N ALA A 51 7.75 -17.70 40.67
CA ALA A 51 8.41 -17.50 39.37
C ALA A 51 8.17 -16.12 38.75
N GLU A 52 7.86 -15.11 39.55
CA GLU A 52 7.53 -13.75 39.13
C GLU A 52 8.67 -13.05 38.34
N THR A 53 9.92 -13.43 38.62
CA THR A 53 11.09 -12.99 37.84
C THR A 53 11.01 -13.41 36.37
N HIS A 54 10.44 -14.60 36.09
CA HIS A 54 10.20 -15.07 34.72
C HIS A 54 9.07 -14.30 34.05
N ALA A 55 8.03 -13.91 34.81
CA ALA A 55 6.98 -13.05 34.29
C ALA A 55 7.56 -11.69 33.84
N ALA A 56 8.41 -11.08 34.64
CA ALA A 56 9.09 -9.81 34.29
C ALA A 56 10.00 -9.95 33.07
N GLN A 57 10.63 -11.11 32.87
CA GLN A 57 11.37 -11.40 31.64
C GLN A 57 10.46 -11.56 30.44
N ALA A 58 9.36 -12.30 30.59
CA ALA A 58 8.38 -12.53 29.54
C ALA A 58 7.79 -11.20 29.00
N MET A 59 7.42 -10.29 29.90
CA MET A 59 6.93 -8.95 29.53
C MET A 59 7.95 -8.19 28.69
N ARG A 60 9.23 -8.24 29.02
CA ARG A 60 10.31 -7.60 28.24
C ARG A 60 10.51 -8.25 26.86
N HIS A 61 10.10 -9.48 26.68
CA HIS A 61 10.21 -10.19 25.41
C HIS A 61 8.94 -10.07 24.53
N GLY A 62 7.88 -9.38 25.01
CA GLY A 62 6.71 -9.09 24.21
C GLY A 62 5.46 -9.90 24.54
N PHE A 63 5.43 -10.57 25.71
CA PHE A 63 4.14 -11.03 26.25
C PHE A 63 3.31 -9.82 26.70
N GLU A 64 2.02 -9.86 26.43
CA GLU A 64 1.10 -8.76 26.76
C GLU A 64 0.74 -8.68 28.24
N ASP A 65 0.70 -9.85 28.91
CA ASP A 65 0.41 -9.97 30.33
C ASP A 65 0.86 -11.33 30.87
N PHE A 66 0.77 -11.52 32.19
CA PHE A 66 1.06 -12.78 32.83
C PHE A 66 0.00 -13.16 33.86
N VAL A 67 -0.15 -14.45 34.11
CA VAL A 67 -1.04 -15.02 35.13
C VAL A 67 -0.21 -15.88 36.07
N VAL A 68 -0.39 -15.67 37.38
CA VAL A 68 0.26 -16.51 38.39
C VAL A 68 -0.66 -17.66 38.73
N GLN A 69 -0.24 -18.88 38.39
CA GLN A 69 -0.96 -20.13 38.72
C GLN A 69 -0.75 -20.48 40.16
N ASP A 70 -1.81 -20.45 40.95
CA ASP A 70 -1.86 -20.93 42.31
C ASP A 70 -2.30 -22.41 42.43
N SER A 71 -2.18 -23.00 43.61
CA SER A 71 -2.57 -24.37 43.88
C SER A 71 -4.08 -24.55 44.03
N ALA A 72 -4.82 -23.50 44.32
CA ALA A 72 -6.25 -23.48 44.53
C ALA A 72 -7.05 -23.31 43.24
N LEU A 73 -6.40 -23.07 42.12
CA LEU A 73 -6.99 -22.76 40.82
C LEU A 73 -7.77 -21.42 40.78
N ASP A 74 -7.59 -20.56 41.78
CA ASP A 74 -8.24 -19.26 41.87
C ASP A 74 -7.83 -18.34 40.72
N TYR A 75 -6.64 -18.56 40.14
CA TYR A 75 -6.18 -17.84 38.96
C TYR A 75 -7.11 -17.98 37.73
N LEU A 76 -7.93 -19.05 37.67
CA LEU A 76 -8.90 -19.24 36.58
C LEU A 76 -10.01 -18.19 36.60
N VAL A 77 -10.32 -17.63 37.77
CA VAL A 77 -11.31 -16.56 37.90
C VAL A 77 -10.77 -15.24 37.31
N THR A 78 -9.49 -14.97 37.54
CA THR A 78 -8.83 -13.76 37.03
C THR A 78 -8.39 -13.90 35.59
N LEU A 79 -8.14 -15.12 35.13
CA LEU A 79 -7.66 -15.41 33.76
C LEU A 79 -8.61 -14.90 32.69
N SER A 80 -9.93 -15.14 32.84
CA SER A 80 -10.91 -14.66 31.87
C SER A 80 -10.93 -13.13 31.76
N ALA A 81 -10.89 -12.44 32.90
CA ALA A 81 -10.85 -10.98 32.94
C ALA A 81 -9.56 -10.42 32.32
N GLN A 82 -8.43 -11.09 32.57
CA GLN A 82 -7.14 -10.70 31.94
C GLN A 82 -7.12 -10.95 30.44
N ILE A 83 -7.68 -12.08 29.96
CA ILE A 83 -7.83 -12.34 28.52
C ILE A 83 -8.68 -11.26 27.88
N GLU A 84 -9.85 -10.93 28.43
CA GLU A 84 -10.72 -9.88 27.92
C GLU A 84 -10.00 -8.53 27.88
N ALA A 85 -9.33 -8.14 28.94
CA ALA A 85 -8.59 -6.88 29.02
C ALA A 85 -7.46 -6.80 27.96
N VAL A 86 -6.72 -7.88 27.73
CA VAL A 86 -5.67 -7.92 26.70
C VAL A 86 -6.28 -7.85 25.32
N LEU A 87 -7.36 -8.57 25.04
CA LEU A 87 -8.06 -8.52 23.74
C LEU A 87 -8.61 -7.14 23.45
N GLU A 88 -9.27 -6.48 24.41
CA GLU A 88 -9.79 -5.12 24.28
C GLU A 88 -8.67 -4.11 24.03
N ARG A 89 -7.58 -4.18 24.81
CA ARG A 89 -6.42 -3.30 24.61
C ARG A 89 -5.81 -3.47 23.23
N THR A 90 -5.55 -4.71 22.84
CA THR A 90 -4.96 -5.01 21.52
C THR A 90 -5.87 -4.58 20.37
N ALA A 91 -7.18 -4.80 20.50
CA ALA A 91 -8.16 -4.35 19.51
C ALA A 91 -8.18 -2.82 19.40
N SER A 92 -8.14 -2.12 20.54
CA SER A 92 -8.11 -0.65 20.61
C SER A 92 -6.84 -0.08 20.00
N GLU A 93 -5.68 -0.66 20.30
CA GLU A 93 -4.39 -0.24 19.73
C GLU A 93 -4.34 -0.44 18.22
N ARG A 94 -4.86 -1.58 17.71
CA ARG A 94 -4.99 -1.83 16.27
C ARG A 94 -5.93 -0.83 15.60
N ALA A 95 -7.10 -0.59 16.19
CA ALA A 95 -8.07 0.37 15.66
C ALA A 95 -7.47 1.78 15.61
N ARG A 96 -6.73 2.17 16.66
CA ARG A 96 -6.00 3.45 16.70
C ARG A 96 -4.94 3.53 15.60
N GLY A 97 -4.12 2.51 15.44
CA GLY A 97 -3.08 2.47 14.38
C GLY A 97 -3.68 2.60 12.97
N ILE A 98 -4.81 1.91 12.71
CA ILE A 98 -5.55 2.02 11.44
C ILE A 98 -6.10 3.44 11.25
N ALA A 99 -6.68 4.03 12.28
CA ALA A 99 -7.23 5.39 12.23
C ALA A 99 -6.12 6.44 12.00
N GLU A 100 -4.98 6.31 12.69
CA GLU A 100 -3.82 7.18 12.52
C GLU A 100 -3.24 7.07 11.09
N ALA A 101 -3.11 5.86 10.55
CA ALA A 101 -2.65 5.63 9.18
C ALA A 101 -3.61 6.23 8.14
N LYS A 102 -4.93 6.09 8.36
CA LYS A 102 -5.96 6.70 7.51
C LYS A 102 -5.88 8.22 7.54
N LEU A 103 -5.76 8.81 8.73
CA LEU A 103 -5.64 10.25 8.90
C LEU A 103 -4.36 10.79 8.22
N ALA A 104 -3.24 10.12 8.41
CA ALA A 104 -1.99 10.48 7.75
C ALA A 104 -2.08 10.41 6.22
N ARG A 105 -2.81 9.41 5.67
CA ARG A 105 -3.08 9.30 4.23
C ARG A 105 -3.93 10.47 3.73
N GLN A 106 -5.00 10.83 4.45
CA GLN A 106 -5.86 11.97 4.11
C GLN A 106 -5.09 13.31 4.18
N HIS A 107 -4.25 13.48 5.20
CA HIS A 107 -3.43 14.68 5.33
C HIS A 107 -2.48 14.85 4.15
N ARG A 108 -1.82 13.78 3.71
CA ARG A 108 -0.95 13.80 2.52
C ARG A 108 -1.73 14.18 1.25
N LEU A 109 -2.96 13.68 1.09
CA LEU A 109 -3.81 14.06 -0.05
C LEU A 109 -4.14 15.56 -0.04
N LEU A 110 -4.51 16.12 1.12
CA LEU A 110 -4.79 17.54 1.25
C LEU A 110 -3.55 18.40 0.97
N GLN A 111 -2.37 17.96 1.40
CA GLN A 111 -1.11 18.62 1.07
C GLN A 111 -0.82 18.60 -0.44
N ALA A 112 -1.07 17.49 -1.12
CA ALA A 112 -0.92 17.38 -2.57
C ALA A 112 -1.87 18.34 -3.31
N ILE A 113 -3.14 18.40 -2.89
CA ILE A 113 -4.12 19.36 -3.45
C ILE A 113 -3.65 20.81 -3.25
N SER A 114 -3.20 21.14 -2.05
CA SER A 114 -2.70 22.49 -1.75
C SER A 114 -1.46 22.85 -2.58
N ARG A 115 -0.55 21.90 -2.80
CA ARG A 115 0.61 22.09 -3.69
C ARG A 115 0.19 22.32 -5.14
N ALA A 116 -0.72 21.51 -5.66
CA ALA A 116 -1.23 21.67 -7.01
C ALA A 116 -1.82 23.09 -7.23
N GLN A 117 -2.65 23.56 -6.30
CA GLN A 117 -3.22 24.90 -6.34
C GLN A 117 -2.14 26.00 -6.27
N ALA A 118 -1.15 25.85 -5.39
CA ALA A 118 -0.07 26.83 -5.25
C ALA A 118 0.80 26.95 -6.51
N MET A 119 1.05 25.84 -7.21
CA MET A 119 1.84 25.83 -8.45
C MET A 119 1.18 26.61 -9.58
N VAL A 120 -0.13 26.55 -9.69
CA VAL A 120 -0.88 27.34 -10.67
C VAL A 120 -0.78 28.84 -10.36
N ILE A 121 -0.96 29.22 -9.10
CA ILE A 121 -0.84 30.62 -8.67
C ILE A 121 0.57 31.14 -8.94
N ALA A 122 1.60 30.32 -8.74
CA ALA A 122 3.00 30.72 -8.97
C ALA A 122 3.40 30.79 -10.44
N SER A 123 2.51 30.43 -11.39
CA SER A 123 2.80 30.38 -12.83
C SER A 123 4.08 29.60 -13.18
N THR A 124 4.41 28.58 -12.40
CA THR A 124 5.48 27.64 -12.73
C THR A 124 5.08 26.91 -14.01
N GLY A 125 5.99 26.79 -14.99
CA GLY A 125 5.66 26.18 -16.28
C GLY A 125 5.05 24.78 -16.12
N PRO A 126 4.24 24.30 -17.09
CA PRO A 126 3.46 23.07 -16.99
C PRO A 126 4.31 21.81 -16.62
N GLY A 127 5.55 21.74 -17.06
CA GLY A 127 6.43 20.60 -16.76
C GLY A 127 6.67 20.38 -15.26
N ALA A 128 7.00 21.45 -14.53
CA ALA A 128 7.24 21.34 -13.08
C ALA A 128 5.97 20.97 -12.30
N ALA A 129 4.80 21.41 -12.75
CA ALA A 129 3.52 21.04 -12.15
C ALA A 129 3.22 19.55 -12.34
N PHE A 130 3.47 19.00 -13.52
CA PHE A 130 3.28 17.57 -13.79
C PHE A 130 4.27 16.69 -13.04
N GLU A 131 5.53 17.12 -12.89
CA GLU A 131 6.52 16.39 -12.08
C GLU A 131 6.09 16.29 -10.62
N ALA A 132 5.68 17.41 -10.01
CA ALA A 132 5.20 17.42 -8.63
C ALA A 132 3.92 16.60 -8.43
N LEU A 133 2.97 16.68 -9.39
CA LEU A 133 1.76 15.86 -9.36
C LEU A 133 2.10 14.37 -9.41
N LEU A 134 3.02 13.98 -10.28
CA LEU A 134 3.46 12.59 -10.38
C LEU A 134 4.11 12.10 -9.09
N GLU A 135 4.98 12.90 -8.48
CA GLU A 135 5.62 12.59 -7.20
C GLU A 135 4.58 12.39 -6.10
N ASP A 136 3.60 13.30 -5.99
CA ASP A 136 2.52 13.19 -5.02
C ASP A 136 1.67 11.93 -5.22
N LEU A 137 1.27 11.64 -6.45
CA LEU A 137 0.46 10.46 -6.78
C LEU A 137 1.22 9.15 -6.51
N MET A 138 2.49 9.09 -6.86
CA MET A 138 3.33 7.92 -6.55
C MET A 138 3.48 7.73 -5.04
N GLY A 139 3.69 8.80 -4.28
CA GLY A 139 3.79 8.76 -2.82
C GLY A 139 2.47 8.34 -2.15
N LEU A 140 1.32 8.82 -2.64
CA LEU A 140 -0.01 8.49 -2.12
C LEU A 140 -0.41 7.03 -2.40
N THR A 141 0.06 6.49 -3.53
CA THR A 141 -0.27 5.12 -3.97
C THR A 141 0.83 4.11 -3.69
N GLN A 142 2.03 4.54 -3.30
CA GLN A 142 3.21 3.68 -3.18
C GLN A 142 3.54 2.93 -4.49
N SER A 143 3.30 3.58 -5.62
CA SER A 143 3.62 3.05 -6.94
C SER A 143 5.12 3.14 -7.22
N ALA A 144 5.69 2.11 -7.85
CA ALA A 144 7.11 2.10 -8.22
C ALA A 144 7.38 2.94 -9.47
N PHE A 145 6.41 3.02 -10.36
CA PHE A 145 6.51 3.75 -11.62
C PHE A 145 5.27 4.60 -11.85
N GLY A 146 5.47 5.67 -12.60
CA GLY A 146 4.38 6.49 -13.04
C GLY A 146 4.76 7.40 -14.20
N LEU A 147 3.73 7.87 -14.87
CA LEU A 147 3.81 8.92 -15.89
C LEU A 147 2.59 9.81 -15.78
N VAL A 148 2.74 11.04 -16.26
CA VAL A 148 1.65 11.99 -16.41
C VAL A 148 1.82 12.68 -17.74
N GLY A 149 0.71 12.88 -18.45
CA GLY A 149 0.73 13.56 -19.73
C GLY A 149 -0.59 14.22 -20.06
N GLN A 150 -0.53 15.09 -21.05
CA GLN A 150 -1.66 15.81 -21.59
C GLN A 150 -2.27 15.02 -22.74
N VAL A 151 -3.57 14.94 -22.79
CA VAL A 151 -4.30 14.29 -23.89
C VAL A 151 -4.44 15.27 -25.04
N GLN A 152 -3.98 14.86 -26.20
CA GLN A 152 -4.09 15.60 -27.45
C GLN A 152 -4.82 14.76 -28.49
N ARG A 153 -5.25 15.40 -29.58
CA ARG A 153 -5.91 14.71 -30.70
C ARG A 153 -5.07 14.86 -31.96
N SER A 154 -4.95 13.76 -32.69
CA SER A 154 -4.32 13.73 -34.01
C SER A 154 -5.18 14.48 -35.03
N ALA A 155 -4.65 14.74 -36.22
CA ALA A 155 -5.40 15.29 -37.35
C ALA A 155 -6.63 14.43 -37.73
N ALA A 156 -6.60 13.14 -37.45
CA ALA A 156 -7.71 12.22 -37.64
C ALA A 156 -8.71 12.19 -36.45
N GLY A 157 -8.51 12.99 -35.42
CA GLY A 157 -9.37 13.07 -34.24
C GLY A 157 -9.07 12.02 -33.16
N SER A 158 -8.13 11.08 -33.38
CA SER A 158 -7.78 10.04 -32.41
C SER A 158 -7.02 10.63 -31.22
N PRO A 159 -7.37 10.24 -29.98
CA PRO A 159 -6.64 10.72 -28.81
C PRO A 159 -5.25 10.08 -28.73
N TYR A 160 -4.29 10.83 -28.22
CA TYR A 160 -2.98 10.34 -27.83
C TYR A 160 -2.48 11.07 -26.59
N LEU A 161 -1.56 10.45 -25.84
CA LEU A 161 -0.98 11.05 -24.64
C LEU A 161 0.40 11.60 -24.95
N ARG A 162 0.61 12.89 -24.71
CA ARG A 162 1.94 13.52 -24.69
C ARG A 162 2.42 13.58 -23.26
N VAL A 163 3.48 12.84 -22.97
CA VAL A 163 4.05 12.74 -21.62
C VAL A 163 4.81 14.01 -21.26
N HIS A 164 4.55 14.55 -20.09
CA HIS A 164 5.23 15.70 -19.50
C HIS A 164 6.14 15.35 -18.35
N ALA A 165 5.76 14.31 -17.57
CA ALA A 165 6.57 13.78 -16.48
C ALA A 165 6.47 12.25 -16.44
N MET A 166 7.57 11.59 -16.10
CA MET A 166 7.62 10.16 -15.91
C MET A 166 8.77 9.77 -14.98
N THR A 167 8.61 8.64 -14.32
CA THR A 167 9.65 8.06 -13.48
C THR A 167 10.90 7.74 -14.33
N ASP A 168 12.07 8.03 -13.79
CA ASP A 168 13.32 7.67 -14.43
C ASP A 168 13.52 6.14 -14.44
N ILE A 169 13.45 5.55 -15.62
CA ILE A 169 13.62 4.10 -15.86
C ILE A 169 14.99 3.74 -16.46
N ARG A 170 15.97 4.66 -16.44
CA ARG A 170 17.29 4.51 -17.10
C ARG A 170 18.25 3.61 -16.32
N TRP A 171 17.82 2.41 -15.94
CA TRP A 171 18.61 1.48 -15.10
C TRP A 171 19.61 0.61 -15.86
N ASN A 172 19.40 0.41 -17.14
CA ASN A 172 20.27 -0.38 -18.00
C ASN A 172 20.49 0.33 -19.34
N GLU A 173 21.36 -0.22 -20.17
CA GLU A 173 21.71 0.37 -21.47
C GLU A 173 20.50 0.44 -22.41
N GLN A 174 19.64 -0.59 -22.39
CA GLN A 174 18.45 -0.65 -23.26
C GLN A 174 17.40 0.38 -22.82
N SER A 175 17.15 0.53 -21.52
CA SER A 175 16.20 1.52 -21.02
C SER A 175 16.73 2.95 -21.22
N ARG A 176 18.05 3.17 -21.11
CA ARG A 176 18.68 4.46 -21.47
C ARG A 176 18.50 4.81 -22.93
N ALA A 177 18.71 3.83 -23.83
CA ALA A 177 18.50 4.02 -25.27
C ALA A 177 17.05 4.33 -25.60
N LEU A 178 16.09 3.62 -24.99
CA LEU A 178 14.66 3.88 -25.12
C LEU A 178 14.29 5.30 -24.67
N PHE A 179 14.79 5.72 -23.49
CA PHE A 179 14.55 7.06 -22.98
C PHE A 179 15.16 8.16 -23.87
N ALA A 180 16.40 7.95 -24.34
CA ALA A 180 17.10 8.91 -25.21
C ALA A 180 16.41 9.09 -26.57
N LEU A 181 15.78 8.05 -27.10
CA LEU A 181 15.01 8.11 -28.35
C LEU A 181 13.85 9.11 -28.27
N HIS A 182 13.22 9.19 -27.11
CA HIS A 182 12.04 10.03 -26.89
C HIS A 182 12.35 11.39 -26.22
N ALA A 183 13.55 11.56 -25.68
CA ALA A 183 13.92 12.79 -24.95
C ALA A 183 13.94 14.06 -25.80
N LYS A 184 14.13 13.95 -27.12
CA LYS A 184 14.21 15.12 -28.03
C LYS A 184 12.86 15.59 -28.54
N GLU A 185 11.88 14.68 -28.71
CA GLU A 185 10.57 14.98 -29.33
C GLU A 185 9.42 14.92 -28.32
N GLY A 186 9.71 14.53 -27.08
CA GLY A 186 8.71 14.16 -26.07
C GLY A 186 8.15 12.77 -26.32
N MET A 187 7.89 12.04 -25.24
CA MET A 187 7.28 10.71 -25.34
C MET A 187 5.81 10.83 -25.66
N VAL A 188 5.36 10.09 -26.67
CA VAL A 188 3.97 10.05 -27.12
C VAL A 188 3.46 8.62 -27.05
N PHE A 189 2.28 8.40 -26.46
CA PHE A 189 1.56 7.14 -26.49
C PHE A 189 0.32 7.29 -27.37
N ASP A 190 0.34 6.71 -28.53
CA ASP A 190 -0.72 6.71 -29.54
C ASP A 190 -1.32 5.33 -29.81
N ASN A 191 -0.75 4.27 -29.19
CA ASN A 191 -1.28 2.93 -29.30
C ASN A 191 -2.53 2.77 -28.43
N LEU A 192 -3.70 2.87 -29.06
CA LEU A 192 -5.00 2.75 -28.40
C LEU A 192 -5.35 1.31 -27.99
N HIS A 193 -4.61 0.31 -28.44
CA HIS A 193 -4.76 -1.11 -28.04
C HIS A 193 -3.87 -1.47 -26.84
N SER A 194 -3.61 -0.53 -25.94
CA SER A 194 -2.81 -0.72 -24.71
C SER A 194 -3.63 -0.35 -23.48
N LEU A 195 -3.11 -0.63 -22.26
CA LEU A 195 -3.75 -0.19 -21.02
C LEU A 195 -3.92 1.33 -20.95
N ILE A 196 -2.92 2.09 -21.42
CA ILE A 196 -3.00 3.54 -21.57
C ILE A 196 -4.09 3.89 -22.59
N GLY A 197 -4.06 3.24 -23.74
CA GLY A 197 -5.05 3.43 -24.80
C GLY A 197 -6.48 3.14 -24.37
N ALA A 198 -6.67 2.08 -23.56
CA ALA A 198 -7.98 1.75 -23.01
C ALA A 198 -8.56 2.91 -22.17
N ALA A 199 -7.74 3.53 -21.31
CA ALA A 199 -8.15 4.69 -20.52
C ALA A 199 -8.39 5.94 -21.38
N LEU A 200 -7.57 6.17 -22.43
CA LEU A 200 -7.76 7.29 -23.38
C LEU A 200 -9.04 7.17 -24.17
N VAL A 201 -9.44 5.95 -24.56
CA VAL A 201 -10.64 5.71 -25.38
C VAL A 201 -11.90 5.75 -24.53
N SER A 202 -11.88 5.12 -23.36
CA SER A 202 -13.05 5.07 -22.47
C SER A 202 -13.28 6.40 -21.72
N GLY A 203 -12.21 7.14 -21.41
CA GLY A 203 -12.26 8.23 -20.45
C GLY A 203 -12.50 7.80 -19.02
N GLU A 204 -12.43 6.49 -18.73
CA GLU A 204 -12.68 5.91 -17.42
C GLU A 204 -11.39 5.34 -16.81
N PRO A 205 -11.30 5.23 -15.46
CA PRO A 205 -10.16 4.58 -14.82
C PRO A 205 -9.96 3.15 -15.30
N VAL A 206 -8.70 2.74 -15.45
CA VAL A 206 -8.32 1.39 -15.86
C VAL A 206 -7.43 0.77 -14.80
N ILE A 207 -7.93 -0.28 -14.15
CA ILE A 207 -7.17 -1.08 -13.19
C ILE A 207 -6.81 -2.42 -13.84
N SER A 208 -5.55 -2.83 -13.66
CA SER A 208 -5.05 -4.16 -13.98
C SER A 208 -4.11 -4.63 -12.88
N ASN A 209 -4.48 -5.68 -12.14
CA ASN A 209 -3.67 -6.26 -11.07
C ASN A 209 -2.88 -7.49 -11.52
N ASP A 210 -3.02 -7.89 -12.77
CA ASP A 210 -2.15 -8.85 -13.48
C ASP A 210 -2.02 -8.40 -14.94
N VAL A 211 -1.08 -7.51 -15.19
CA VAL A 211 -0.84 -6.94 -16.53
C VAL A 211 -0.47 -7.99 -17.57
N ARG A 212 0.09 -9.13 -17.15
CA ARG A 212 0.50 -10.21 -18.07
C ARG A 212 -0.70 -10.99 -18.63
N GLN A 213 -1.75 -11.08 -17.83
CA GLN A 213 -2.99 -11.80 -18.22
C GLN A 213 -4.09 -10.85 -18.70
N ASP A 214 -3.90 -9.54 -18.63
CA ASP A 214 -4.87 -8.55 -19.07
C ASP A 214 -4.88 -8.45 -20.61
N GLY A 215 -6.01 -8.81 -21.21
CA GLY A 215 -6.18 -8.79 -22.67
C GLY A 215 -6.03 -7.41 -23.34
N ARG A 216 -6.04 -6.33 -22.54
CA ARG A 216 -5.77 -4.97 -23.01
C ARG A 216 -4.26 -4.66 -23.06
N SER A 217 -3.43 -5.52 -22.45
CA SER A 217 -1.97 -5.33 -22.42
C SER A 217 -1.35 -5.88 -23.71
N VAL A 218 -0.57 -5.05 -24.39
CA VAL A 218 0.22 -5.45 -25.57
C VAL A 218 1.69 -5.73 -25.23
N GLY A 219 2.00 -5.79 -23.93
CA GLY A 219 3.36 -5.92 -23.44
C GLY A 219 4.10 -4.57 -23.38
N ALA A 220 5.33 -4.62 -22.95
CA ALA A 220 6.22 -3.46 -22.86
C ALA A 220 7.34 -3.56 -23.89
N PRO A 221 7.86 -2.45 -24.42
CA PRO A 221 8.95 -2.47 -25.35
C PRO A 221 10.24 -3.02 -24.70
N PRO A 222 11.19 -3.52 -25.50
CA PRO A 222 12.48 -3.99 -24.98
C PRO A 222 13.18 -2.94 -24.13
N GLY A 223 13.66 -3.33 -22.95
CA GLY A 223 14.29 -2.43 -21.98
C GLY A 223 13.33 -1.75 -21.00
N HIS A 224 12.03 -1.85 -21.21
CA HIS A 224 11.04 -1.36 -20.24
C HIS A 224 10.97 -2.29 -19.02
N PRO A 225 10.84 -1.74 -17.79
CA PRO A 225 10.59 -2.57 -16.61
C PRO A 225 9.33 -3.42 -16.76
N ALA A 226 9.34 -4.61 -16.15
CA ALA A 226 8.15 -5.45 -16.14
C ALA A 226 7.02 -4.74 -15.40
N LEU A 227 5.87 -4.59 -16.05
CA LEU A 227 4.64 -4.12 -15.43
C LEU A 227 3.89 -5.32 -14.85
N LEU A 228 3.62 -5.28 -13.55
CA LEU A 228 2.89 -6.31 -12.81
C LEU A 228 1.46 -5.84 -12.53
N THR A 229 1.34 -4.59 -12.05
CA THR A 229 0.06 -3.93 -11.77
C THR A 229 0.03 -2.56 -12.45
N TYR A 230 -1.15 -2.10 -12.82
CA TYR A 230 -1.35 -0.83 -13.52
C TYR A 230 -2.63 -0.14 -13.05
N LEU A 231 -2.56 1.19 -12.94
CA LEU A 231 -3.69 2.09 -12.72
C LEU A 231 -3.59 3.27 -13.70
N GLY A 232 -4.55 3.38 -14.61
CA GLY A 232 -4.74 4.53 -15.48
C GLY A 232 -5.82 5.45 -14.93
N LEU A 233 -5.51 6.72 -14.73
CA LEU A 233 -6.41 7.72 -14.16
C LEU A 233 -6.61 8.86 -15.16
N PRO A 234 -7.78 8.95 -15.82
CA PRO A 234 -8.12 10.08 -16.68
C PRO A 234 -8.42 11.34 -15.85
N ILE A 235 -8.02 12.49 -16.35
CA ILE A 235 -8.30 13.81 -15.76
C ILE A 235 -9.19 14.58 -16.73
N HIS A 236 -10.32 15.05 -16.21
CA HIS A 236 -11.31 15.77 -17.00
C HIS A 236 -11.46 17.22 -16.56
N THR A 237 -11.75 18.07 -17.52
CA THR A 237 -12.14 19.47 -17.32
C THR A 237 -13.41 19.74 -18.09
N ALA A 238 -14.46 20.22 -17.43
CA ALA A 238 -15.77 20.47 -18.04
C ALA A 238 -16.32 19.29 -18.88
N GLY A 239 -15.98 18.05 -18.49
CA GLY A 239 -16.40 16.82 -19.19
C GLY A 239 -15.48 16.39 -20.32
N GLU A 240 -14.44 17.14 -20.64
CA GLU A 240 -13.44 16.77 -21.64
C GLU A 240 -12.21 16.12 -20.98
N LEU A 241 -11.70 15.05 -21.58
CA LEU A 241 -10.49 14.38 -21.17
C LEU A 241 -9.27 15.23 -21.58
N VAL A 242 -8.59 15.85 -20.61
CA VAL A 242 -7.48 16.77 -20.85
C VAL A 242 -6.12 16.20 -20.53
N ALA A 243 -6.04 15.32 -19.51
CA ALA A 243 -4.78 14.72 -19.09
C ALA A 243 -5.02 13.29 -18.60
N MET A 244 -3.94 12.56 -18.39
CA MET A 244 -3.98 11.19 -17.88
C MET A 244 -2.74 10.90 -17.06
N VAL A 245 -2.93 10.13 -16.00
CA VAL A 245 -1.89 9.55 -15.16
C VAL A 245 -1.86 8.04 -15.36
N GLY A 246 -0.69 7.48 -15.53
CA GLY A 246 -0.44 6.05 -15.44
C GLY A 246 0.45 5.74 -14.25
N LEU A 247 0.02 4.85 -13.36
CA LEU A 247 0.78 4.38 -12.21
C LEU A 247 0.96 2.86 -12.31
N ALA A 248 2.09 2.36 -11.81
CA ALA A 248 2.38 0.93 -11.93
C ALA A 248 3.18 0.37 -10.75
N ASN A 249 3.05 -0.96 -10.59
CA ASN A 249 3.82 -1.80 -9.68
C ASN A 249 3.71 -1.40 -8.19
N ARG A 250 2.47 -1.10 -7.76
CA ARG A 250 2.14 -1.06 -6.34
C ARG A 250 2.06 -2.48 -5.78
N THR A 251 2.71 -2.72 -4.65
CA THR A 251 2.55 -3.99 -3.90
C THR A 251 1.10 -4.16 -3.44
N GLY A 252 0.50 -5.30 -3.74
CA GLY A 252 -0.91 -5.58 -3.44
C GLY A 252 -1.91 -5.06 -4.48
N GLY A 253 -1.45 -4.35 -5.52
CA GLY A 253 -2.32 -3.87 -6.61
C GLY A 253 -3.10 -2.60 -6.27
N TYR A 254 -4.09 -2.28 -7.10
CA TYR A 254 -4.95 -1.11 -7.01
C TYR A 254 -6.42 -1.51 -6.88
N SER A 255 -7.24 -0.64 -6.30
CA SER A 255 -8.68 -0.84 -6.10
C SER A 255 -9.49 0.40 -6.49
N ASP A 256 -10.81 0.24 -6.58
CA ASP A 256 -11.72 1.38 -6.82
C ASP A 256 -11.65 2.39 -5.67
N GLU A 257 -11.37 1.96 -4.43
CA GLU A 257 -11.14 2.88 -3.30
C GLU A 257 -9.92 3.80 -3.52
N ASP A 258 -8.90 3.33 -4.23
CA ASP A 258 -7.76 4.18 -4.58
C ASP A 258 -8.15 5.23 -5.61
N VAL A 259 -8.97 4.87 -6.58
CA VAL A 259 -9.52 5.81 -7.57
C VAL A 259 -10.35 6.89 -6.88
N GLU A 260 -11.31 6.49 -6.03
CA GLU A 260 -12.15 7.42 -5.26
C GLU A 260 -11.32 8.33 -4.36
N PHE A 261 -10.31 7.77 -3.70
CA PHE A 261 -9.41 8.53 -2.81
C PHE A 261 -8.63 9.61 -3.56
N LEU A 262 -8.18 9.34 -4.79
CA LEU A 262 -7.38 10.27 -5.60
C LEU A 262 -8.24 11.29 -6.36
N GLN A 263 -9.52 11.02 -6.56
CA GLN A 263 -10.42 11.86 -7.37
C GLN A 263 -10.41 13.36 -7.02
N PRO A 264 -10.37 13.78 -5.73
CA PRO A 264 -10.29 15.21 -5.38
C PRO A 264 -9.03 15.90 -5.92
N LEU A 265 -7.88 15.20 -5.91
CA LEU A 265 -6.64 15.73 -6.47
C LEU A 265 -6.73 15.85 -8.00
N LEU A 266 -7.23 14.80 -8.67
CA LEU A 266 -7.40 14.77 -10.13
C LEU A 266 -8.36 15.87 -10.60
N ASN A 267 -9.49 16.06 -9.89
CA ASN A 267 -10.43 17.14 -10.18
C ASN A 267 -9.80 18.54 -10.01
N THR A 268 -8.98 18.71 -8.96
CA THR A 268 -8.25 19.95 -8.75
C THR A 268 -7.31 20.24 -9.92
N VAL A 269 -6.51 19.27 -10.35
CA VAL A 269 -5.59 19.40 -11.47
C VAL A 269 -6.34 19.71 -12.77
N GLY A 270 -7.44 19.03 -13.03
CA GLY A 270 -8.26 19.28 -14.21
C GLY A 270 -8.84 20.71 -14.28
N GLN A 271 -9.12 21.34 -13.14
CA GLN A 271 -9.61 22.73 -13.10
C GLN A 271 -8.52 23.77 -13.33
N LEU A 272 -7.27 23.36 -13.29
CA LEU A 272 -6.11 24.23 -13.37
C LEU A 272 -5.45 24.22 -14.78
N GLU A 273 -5.89 23.30 -15.65
CA GLU A 273 -5.56 23.22 -17.08
C GLU A 273 -6.47 24.16 -17.92
#